data_58fca903148e5e256ecb25eaf556afa1
#
_entry.id   58fca903148e5e256ecb25eaf556afa1
#
_cell.length_a   1.000
_cell.length_b   1.000
_cell.length_c   1.000
_cell.angle_alpha   90.00
_cell.angle_beta   90.00
_cell.angle_gamma   90.00
#
_symmetry.space_group_name_H-M   'P 1'
#
loop_
_entity.id
_entity.type
_entity.pdbx_description
1 polymer ?
#
loop_
_entity_poly.entity_id
_entity_poly.type
_entity_poly.pdbx_seq_one_letter_code
_entity_poly.pdbx_strand_id
1 'polypeptide(L)'
;MKKGYIAFAALCAAALASCTCPSAGEQRLRPSEYVSTLVGTQSDFSLSTGNTYPAIALPWGMNFWTLQTGKMGDGWAYTYGAHQVRGFKQTHQPSPWINDYGQFSLMPVRGEDKFDEESRASWFSHQSEVAKPYYYKTYLADHDIRVEITPTDRAAMMRFTFPDSKESGVVIDAFDRGSQVGMVDDRTIVGYTTRNSGGVPENFRNWFVVRFDTPFSAIELTDAPGGYKPGSNLLYPEGQKSVTGEHAVAKV
;
A
#
# COMPACT_ATOMS: atom_id res chain seq x y z
N MET A 1 -71.65 33.99 -12.76
CA MET A 1 -71.02 32.64 -12.83
C MET A 1 -69.71 32.57 -13.65
N LYS A 2 -68.95 33.65 -13.81
CA LYS A 2 -67.65 33.64 -14.58
C LYS A 2 -66.39 33.74 -13.71
N LYS A 3 -66.54 34.01 -12.41
CA LYS A 3 -65.34 34.15 -11.50
C LYS A 3 -64.82 32.84 -10.89
N GLY A 4 -65.63 31.76 -10.89
CA GLY A 4 -65.22 30.46 -10.32
C GLY A 4 -64.29 29.63 -11.21
N TYR A 5 -64.39 29.76 -12.52
CA TYR A 5 -63.62 28.96 -13.46
C TYR A 5 -62.17 29.42 -13.59
N ILE A 6 -61.90 30.72 -13.37
CA ILE A 6 -60.52 31.26 -13.45
C ILE A 6 -59.72 30.83 -12.24
N ALA A 7 -60.32 30.73 -11.06
CA ALA A 7 -59.65 30.27 -9.84
C ALA A 7 -59.30 28.76 -9.93
N PHE A 8 -60.16 27.96 -10.55
CA PHE A 8 -59.90 26.52 -10.70
C PHE A 8 -58.84 26.22 -11.74
N ALA A 9 -58.80 26.97 -12.85
CA ALA A 9 -57.76 26.85 -13.87
C ALA A 9 -56.36 27.27 -13.35
N ALA A 10 -56.28 28.30 -12.52
CA ALA A 10 -55.04 28.74 -11.89
C ALA A 10 -54.51 27.70 -10.86
N LEU A 11 -55.40 27.03 -10.13
CA LEU A 11 -55.02 26.00 -9.17
C LEU A 11 -54.47 24.72 -9.87
N CYS A 12 -55.06 24.32 -10.99
CA CYS A 12 -54.60 23.19 -11.78
C CYS A 12 -53.25 23.50 -12.47
N ALA A 13 -53.03 24.74 -12.91
CA ALA A 13 -51.74 25.15 -13.51
C ALA A 13 -50.62 25.19 -12.45
N ALA A 14 -50.91 25.56 -11.21
CA ALA A 14 -49.95 25.53 -10.10
C ALA A 14 -49.61 24.09 -9.66
N ALA A 15 -50.57 23.15 -9.74
CA ALA A 15 -50.34 21.76 -9.42
C ALA A 15 -49.48 21.03 -10.47
N LEU A 16 -49.53 21.45 -11.74
CA LEU A 16 -48.71 20.89 -12.81
C LEU A 16 -47.27 21.42 -12.80
N ALA A 17 -47.03 22.58 -12.22
CA ALA A 17 -45.66 23.16 -12.11
C ALA A 17 -44.85 22.55 -10.97
N SER A 18 -45.44 21.82 -10.04
CA SER A 18 -44.73 21.21 -8.91
C SER A 18 -44.24 19.77 -9.16
N CYS A 19 -44.45 19.22 -10.35
CA CYS A 19 -43.99 17.87 -10.72
C CYS A 19 -42.77 17.84 -11.64
N THR A 20 -42.04 18.92 -11.79
CA THR A 20 -40.67 18.83 -12.31
C THR A 20 -39.74 18.47 -11.16
N CYS A 21 -39.73 17.19 -10.76
CA CYS A 21 -38.55 16.63 -10.13
C CYS A 21 -37.39 16.95 -11.09
N PRO A 22 -36.35 17.67 -10.66
CA PRO A 22 -35.11 17.65 -11.42
C PRO A 22 -34.73 16.18 -11.50
N SER A 23 -34.75 15.60 -12.68
CA SER A 23 -34.08 14.34 -12.90
C SER A 23 -32.64 14.58 -12.43
N ALA A 24 -32.30 14.07 -11.26
CA ALA A 24 -30.90 13.95 -10.86
C ALA A 24 -30.28 13.19 -12.02
N GLY A 25 -29.61 13.90 -12.92
CA GLY A 25 -28.93 13.30 -14.05
C GLY A 25 -28.07 12.22 -13.45
N GLU A 26 -28.33 11.00 -13.81
CA GLU A 26 -27.58 9.84 -13.33
C GLU A 26 -26.16 10.13 -13.69
N GLN A 27 -25.37 10.59 -12.71
CA GLN A 27 -23.98 10.95 -12.94
C GLN A 27 -23.25 9.65 -13.26
N ARG A 28 -23.09 9.36 -14.56
CA ARG A 28 -22.40 8.16 -15.01
C ARG A 28 -21.00 8.19 -14.44
N LEU A 29 -20.69 7.19 -13.63
CA LEU A 29 -19.34 7.00 -13.13
C LEU A 29 -18.38 6.80 -14.31
N ARG A 30 -17.17 7.28 -14.16
CA ARG A 30 -16.10 6.98 -15.14
C ARG A 30 -15.91 5.47 -15.22
N PRO A 31 -15.56 4.88 -16.36
CA PRO A 31 -15.37 3.44 -16.50
C PRO A 31 -14.45 2.82 -15.44
N SER A 32 -13.39 3.55 -15.04
CA SER A 32 -12.46 3.14 -13.99
C SER A 32 -13.11 2.99 -12.60
N GLU A 33 -14.25 3.62 -12.36
CA GLU A 33 -14.96 3.50 -11.07
C GLU A 33 -15.71 2.17 -10.92
N TYR A 34 -15.97 1.48 -12.04
CA TYR A 34 -16.59 0.16 -12.03
C TYR A 34 -15.58 -0.98 -11.85
N VAL A 35 -14.28 -0.68 -11.90
CA VAL A 35 -13.24 -1.69 -11.71
C VAL A 35 -13.02 -1.92 -10.22
N SER A 36 -13.14 -3.18 -9.79
CA SER A 36 -12.73 -3.61 -8.45
C SER A 36 -11.46 -4.44 -8.55
N THR A 37 -10.37 -3.96 -7.96
CA THR A 37 -9.11 -4.71 -7.87
C THR A 37 -9.14 -5.79 -6.80
N LEU A 38 -10.23 -5.90 -6.03
CA LEU A 38 -10.42 -6.94 -5.02
C LEU A 38 -10.97 -8.25 -5.61
N VAL A 39 -11.41 -8.25 -6.87
CA VAL A 39 -11.90 -9.47 -7.52
C VAL A 39 -10.78 -10.51 -7.64
N GLY A 40 -11.04 -11.73 -7.15
CA GLY A 40 -10.08 -12.83 -7.16
C GLY A 40 -9.04 -12.79 -6.05
N THR A 41 -9.16 -11.88 -5.07
CA THR A 41 -8.18 -11.72 -4.00
C THR A 41 -8.40 -12.60 -2.77
N GLN A 42 -9.51 -13.33 -2.70
CA GLN A 42 -9.70 -14.40 -1.71
C GLN A 42 -9.02 -15.66 -2.22
N SER A 43 -7.74 -15.80 -1.91
CA SER A 43 -6.90 -16.89 -2.38
C SER A 43 -6.43 -17.75 -1.22
N ASP A 44 -6.23 -19.01 -1.50
CA ASP A 44 -5.48 -19.95 -0.68
C ASP A 44 -4.60 -20.83 -1.59
N PHE A 45 -3.85 -21.76 -0.98
CA PHE A 45 -3.00 -22.69 -1.75
C PHE A 45 -3.76 -23.75 -2.53
N SER A 46 -5.07 -23.78 -2.47
CA SER A 46 -5.89 -24.77 -3.17
C SER A 46 -6.12 -24.46 -4.64
N LEU A 47 -5.62 -23.36 -5.16
CA LEU A 47 -5.44 -23.06 -6.59
C LEU A 47 -6.62 -22.57 -7.40
N SER A 48 -7.82 -22.55 -6.86
CA SER A 48 -8.98 -22.36 -7.73
C SER A 48 -9.70 -21.03 -7.54
N THR A 49 -9.21 -20.18 -6.68
CA THR A 49 -9.90 -18.95 -6.27
C THR A 49 -9.15 -17.68 -6.65
N GLY A 50 -8.90 -17.51 -7.93
CA GLY A 50 -8.44 -16.23 -8.48
C GLY A 50 -6.95 -15.95 -8.39
N ASN A 51 -6.28 -16.15 -7.26
CA ASN A 51 -4.84 -15.95 -7.07
C ASN A 51 -4.33 -14.57 -7.50
N THR A 52 -5.03 -13.52 -7.12
CA THR A 52 -4.66 -12.13 -7.42
C THR A 52 -4.55 -11.32 -6.14
N TYR A 53 -3.98 -10.16 -6.25
CA TYR A 53 -3.96 -9.14 -5.20
C TYR A 53 -4.52 -7.82 -5.74
N PRO A 54 -4.94 -6.87 -4.89
CA PRO A 54 -5.45 -5.58 -5.33
C PRO A 54 -4.31 -4.73 -5.92
N ALA A 55 -3.99 -4.98 -7.18
CA ALA A 55 -2.91 -4.31 -7.88
C ALA A 55 -3.18 -2.81 -8.05
N ILE A 56 -2.26 -2.00 -7.56
CA ILE A 56 -2.25 -0.55 -7.70
C ILE A 56 -1.18 -0.22 -8.73
N ALA A 57 -1.59 0.08 -9.96
CA ALA A 57 -0.70 0.30 -11.09
C ALA A 57 -1.39 1.14 -12.15
N LEU A 58 -0.61 1.87 -12.96
CA LEU A 58 -1.11 2.45 -14.22
C LEU A 58 -1.15 1.38 -15.31
N PRO A 59 -2.01 1.54 -16.34
CA PRO A 59 -1.95 0.71 -17.53
C PRO A 59 -0.53 0.75 -18.13
N TRP A 60 0.06 -0.44 -18.36
CA TRP A 60 1.42 -0.60 -18.87
C TRP A 60 2.53 -0.10 -17.94
N GLY A 61 2.22 0.10 -16.65
CA GLY A 61 3.22 0.40 -15.63
C GLY A 61 4.23 -0.74 -15.47
N MET A 62 5.44 -0.38 -15.06
CA MET A 62 6.54 -1.34 -14.88
C MET A 62 6.58 -1.93 -13.46
N ASN A 63 5.75 -1.46 -12.57
CA ASN A 63 5.59 -1.98 -11.22
C ASN A 63 4.13 -1.93 -10.77
N PHE A 64 3.82 -2.79 -9.82
CA PHE A 64 2.55 -2.85 -9.13
C PHE A 64 2.79 -2.66 -7.64
N TRP A 65 1.82 -2.13 -6.95
CA TRP A 65 1.85 -1.98 -5.49
C TRP A 65 0.66 -2.68 -4.89
N THR A 66 0.85 -3.26 -3.70
CA THR A 66 -0.23 -3.93 -2.96
C THR A 66 0.08 -3.97 -1.48
N LEU A 67 -0.95 -4.27 -0.67
CA LEU A 67 -0.74 -4.62 0.72
C LEU A 67 -0.06 -5.98 0.82
N GLN A 68 0.74 -6.12 1.85
CA GLN A 68 1.27 -7.39 2.29
C GLN A 68 0.48 -7.85 3.52
N THR A 69 -0.41 -8.82 3.33
CA THR A 69 -1.10 -9.50 4.45
C THR A 69 -0.43 -10.80 4.83
N GLY A 70 0.25 -11.46 3.88
CA GLY A 70 1.09 -12.63 4.11
C GLY A 70 2.47 -12.28 4.66
N LYS A 71 3.23 -13.31 5.04
CA LYS A 71 4.62 -13.16 5.47
C LYS A 71 5.57 -13.09 4.28
N MET A 72 6.78 -12.63 4.55
CA MET A 72 7.88 -12.72 3.59
C MET A 72 8.09 -14.19 3.17
N GLY A 73 8.28 -14.41 1.87
CA GLY A 73 8.38 -15.77 1.33
C GLY A 73 7.04 -16.40 0.98
N ASP A 74 5.95 -15.84 1.45
CA ASP A 74 4.62 -16.26 1.04
C ASP A 74 4.37 -15.83 -0.40
N GLY A 75 3.92 -16.76 -1.25
CA GLY A 75 3.54 -16.47 -2.62
C GLY A 75 2.32 -15.55 -2.72
N TRP A 76 1.48 -15.55 -1.68
CA TRP A 76 0.28 -14.71 -1.60
C TRP A 76 0.58 -13.41 -0.87
N ALA A 77 0.82 -12.36 -1.61
CA ALA A 77 1.05 -11.03 -1.02
C ALA A 77 -0.18 -10.55 -0.24
N TYR A 78 -1.37 -10.84 -0.72
CA TYR A 78 -2.64 -10.40 -0.14
C TYR A 78 -3.68 -11.52 -0.16
N THR A 79 -4.43 -11.65 0.92
CA THR A 79 -5.63 -12.48 1.00
C THR A 79 -6.77 -11.66 1.60
N TYR A 80 -7.92 -11.62 0.92
CA TYR A 80 -9.06 -10.80 1.34
C TYR A 80 -9.56 -11.11 2.76
N GLY A 81 -9.54 -12.38 3.17
CA GLY A 81 -9.95 -12.77 4.52
C GLY A 81 -8.96 -12.39 5.63
N ALA A 82 -7.78 -11.86 5.31
CA ALA A 82 -6.81 -11.41 6.30
C ALA A 82 -7.12 -9.98 6.77
N HIS A 83 -6.84 -9.71 8.04
CA HIS A 83 -7.09 -8.42 8.68
C HIS A 83 -5.84 -7.77 9.25
N GLN A 84 -4.65 -8.26 8.86
CA GLN A 84 -3.38 -7.67 9.27
C GLN A 84 -2.55 -7.27 8.06
N VAL A 85 -2.06 -6.03 8.06
CA VAL A 85 -1.10 -5.50 7.09
C VAL A 85 0.29 -5.51 7.71
N ARG A 86 1.27 -6.02 6.97
CA ARG A 86 2.70 -6.07 7.36
C ARG A 86 3.58 -5.13 6.56
N GLY A 87 3.03 -4.56 5.49
CA GLY A 87 3.71 -3.61 4.62
C GLY A 87 2.93 -3.27 3.37
N PHE A 88 3.45 -2.32 2.62
CA PHE A 88 3.00 -1.94 1.27
C PHE A 88 4.12 -2.31 0.32
N LYS A 89 3.87 -3.33 -0.48
CA LYS A 89 4.89 -4.08 -1.21
C LYS A 89 4.91 -3.67 -2.66
N GLN A 90 6.11 -3.43 -3.21
CA GLN A 90 6.31 -3.41 -4.64
C GLN A 90 6.25 -4.83 -5.18
N THR A 91 5.62 -5.02 -6.33
CA THR A 91 5.56 -6.27 -7.07
C THR A 91 5.71 -6.00 -8.57
N HIS A 92 5.93 -7.04 -9.37
CA HIS A 92 6.13 -6.94 -10.80
C HIS A 92 5.09 -7.72 -11.62
N GLN A 93 4.29 -8.53 -10.93
CA GLN A 93 3.23 -9.30 -11.58
C GLN A 93 2.00 -9.40 -10.67
N PRO A 94 0.79 -9.38 -11.24
CA PRO A 94 -0.45 -9.39 -10.45
C PRO A 94 -0.83 -10.76 -9.91
N SER A 95 -0.16 -11.83 -10.34
CA SER A 95 -0.41 -13.19 -9.86
C SER A 95 0.75 -13.70 -9.02
N PRO A 96 0.49 -14.21 -7.79
CA PRO A 96 1.52 -14.72 -6.91
C PRO A 96 1.95 -16.16 -7.24
N TRP A 97 1.42 -16.78 -8.28
CA TRP A 97 1.54 -18.21 -8.57
C TRP A 97 2.98 -18.75 -8.59
N ILE A 98 3.89 -18.03 -9.22
CA ILE A 98 5.31 -18.42 -9.30
C ILE A 98 6.20 -17.58 -8.41
N ASN A 99 5.64 -16.87 -7.45
CA ASN A 99 6.28 -15.79 -6.71
C ASN A 99 6.76 -14.65 -7.61
N ASP A 100 7.01 -13.54 -6.99
CA ASP A 100 7.58 -12.38 -7.64
C ASP A 100 9.09 -12.28 -7.31
N TYR A 101 9.80 -11.39 -7.97
CA TYR A 101 11.20 -11.12 -7.72
C TYR A 101 11.47 -9.62 -7.61
N GLY A 102 12.51 -9.29 -6.87
CA GLY A 102 12.89 -7.91 -6.66
C GLY A 102 11.90 -7.11 -5.81
N GLN A 103 11.27 -7.76 -4.84
CA GLN A 103 10.28 -7.13 -3.96
C GLN A 103 10.95 -6.40 -2.80
N PHE A 104 10.38 -5.29 -2.40
CA PHE A 104 10.62 -4.64 -1.11
C PHE A 104 9.32 -4.04 -0.60
N SER A 105 9.26 -3.67 0.68
CA SER A 105 8.07 -3.09 1.28
C SER A 105 8.38 -1.88 2.14
N LEU A 106 7.35 -1.03 2.31
CA LEU A 106 7.35 0.07 3.27
C LEU A 106 6.21 -0.15 4.26
N MET A 107 6.47 0.09 5.55
CA MET A 107 5.43 0.03 6.57
C MET A 107 5.55 1.24 7.49
N PRO A 108 4.58 2.17 7.47
CA PRO A 108 4.54 3.21 8.48
C PRO A 108 4.11 2.61 9.82
N VAL A 109 4.83 2.96 10.88
CA VAL A 109 4.66 2.39 12.21
C VAL A 109 4.67 3.48 13.28
N ARG A 110 4.11 3.13 14.44
CA ARG A 110 4.27 3.88 15.69
C ARG A 110 4.83 2.92 16.74
N GLY A 111 5.89 3.35 17.42
CA GLY A 111 6.62 2.57 18.41
C GLY A 111 8.05 2.27 18.00
N GLU A 112 8.90 1.95 18.99
CA GLU A 112 10.34 1.79 18.79
C GLU A 112 10.69 0.47 18.10
N ASP A 113 10.29 -0.66 18.64
CA ASP A 113 10.69 -2.00 18.18
C ASP A 113 9.71 -2.59 17.15
N LYS A 114 9.66 -2.02 15.94
CA LYS A 114 8.69 -2.39 14.90
C LYS A 114 9.36 -2.85 13.58
N PHE A 115 10.45 -3.58 13.65
CA PHE A 115 11.23 -3.98 12.48
C PHE A 115 10.70 -5.24 11.77
N ASP A 116 10.41 -6.28 12.55
CA ASP A 116 9.95 -7.55 11.98
C ASP A 116 8.46 -7.50 11.56
N GLU A 117 8.08 -8.44 10.70
CA GLU A 117 6.75 -8.48 10.10
C GLU A 117 5.61 -8.68 11.11
N GLU A 118 5.87 -9.30 12.24
CA GLU A 118 4.85 -9.51 13.29
C GLU A 118 4.70 -8.27 14.18
N SER A 119 5.83 -7.69 14.62
CA SER A 119 5.81 -6.52 15.51
C SER A 119 5.28 -5.27 14.81
N ARG A 120 5.53 -5.11 13.49
CA ARG A 120 5.03 -3.99 12.70
C ARG A 120 3.62 -4.20 12.15
N ALA A 121 3.08 -5.42 12.19
CA ALA A 121 1.75 -5.70 11.67
C ALA A 121 0.68 -4.84 12.32
N SER A 122 -0.31 -4.44 11.52
CA SER A 122 -1.45 -3.66 12.00
C SER A 122 -2.77 -4.21 11.48
N TRP A 123 -3.76 -4.23 12.35
CA TRP A 123 -5.12 -4.53 11.96
C TRP A 123 -5.68 -3.48 11.01
N PHE A 124 -6.46 -3.91 10.02
CA PHE A 124 -7.21 -3.04 9.11
C PHE A 124 -8.60 -3.61 8.82
N SER A 125 -9.49 -2.75 8.35
CA SER A 125 -10.85 -3.13 7.98
C SER A 125 -11.11 -2.82 6.51
N HIS A 126 -11.73 -3.76 5.79
CA HIS A 126 -12.22 -3.54 4.43
C HIS A 126 -13.24 -2.42 4.32
N GLN A 127 -13.93 -2.05 5.41
CA GLN A 127 -14.84 -0.90 5.44
C GLN A 127 -14.10 0.44 5.28
N SER A 128 -12.82 0.50 5.68
CA SER A 128 -11.96 1.66 5.50
C SER A 128 -11.07 1.57 4.26
N GLU A 129 -11.09 0.44 3.57
CA GLU A 129 -10.29 0.18 2.39
C GLU A 129 -10.92 0.78 1.13
N VAL A 130 -10.13 1.50 0.36
CA VAL A 130 -10.47 1.92 -0.99
C VAL A 130 -9.44 1.32 -1.93
N ALA A 131 -9.86 0.36 -2.76
CA ALA A 131 -9.00 -0.33 -3.71
C ALA A 131 -9.43 -0.02 -5.14
N LYS A 132 -8.71 0.89 -5.79
CA LYS A 132 -8.85 1.27 -7.20
C LYS A 132 -7.52 1.04 -7.91
N PRO A 133 -7.50 0.79 -9.22
CA PRO A 133 -6.24 0.59 -9.94
C PRO A 133 -5.24 1.73 -9.76
N TYR A 134 -5.74 2.96 -9.71
CA TYR A 134 -4.96 4.19 -9.67
C TYR A 134 -4.85 4.80 -8.27
N TYR A 135 -5.51 4.23 -7.25
CA TYR A 135 -5.53 4.77 -5.89
C TYR A 135 -5.88 3.70 -4.87
N TYR A 136 -5.10 3.64 -3.82
CA TYR A 136 -5.38 2.80 -2.68
C TYR A 136 -5.40 3.64 -1.40
N LYS A 137 -6.28 3.29 -0.48
CA LYS A 137 -6.34 3.88 0.87
C LYS A 137 -6.74 2.84 1.89
N THR A 138 -6.11 2.88 3.05
CA THR A 138 -6.52 2.11 4.23
C THR A 138 -6.15 2.83 5.53
N TYR A 139 -6.61 2.29 6.65
CA TYR A 139 -6.28 2.76 8.00
C TYR A 139 -5.68 1.63 8.81
N LEU A 140 -4.52 1.88 9.40
CA LEU A 140 -3.76 0.96 10.23
C LEU A 140 -4.15 1.21 11.69
N ALA A 141 -5.01 0.37 12.25
CA ALA A 141 -5.64 0.63 13.54
C ALA A 141 -4.67 0.58 14.73
N ASP A 142 -3.69 -0.35 14.71
CA ASP A 142 -2.74 -0.49 15.81
C ASP A 142 -1.71 0.65 15.86
N HIS A 143 -1.49 1.31 14.73
CA HIS A 143 -0.56 2.44 14.62
C HIS A 143 -1.26 3.81 14.56
N ASP A 144 -2.60 3.85 14.37
CA ASP A 144 -3.38 5.07 14.16
C ASP A 144 -2.89 5.86 12.93
N ILE A 145 -2.60 5.16 11.84
CA ILE A 145 -2.01 5.75 10.63
C ILE A 145 -2.94 5.54 9.43
N ARG A 146 -3.18 6.62 8.67
CA ARG A 146 -3.81 6.52 7.35
C ARG A 146 -2.75 6.40 6.28
N VAL A 147 -2.94 5.45 5.38
CA VAL A 147 -2.08 5.23 4.22
C VAL A 147 -2.84 5.47 2.95
N GLU A 148 -2.25 6.21 2.03
CA GLU A 148 -2.74 6.45 0.68
C GLU A 148 -1.62 6.20 -0.32
N ILE A 149 -1.95 5.54 -1.45
CA ILE A 149 -0.99 5.19 -2.50
C ILE A 149 -1.58 5.56 -3.85
N THR A 150 -0.78 6.20 -4.69
CA THR A 150 -1.09 6.40 -6.11
C THR A 150 0.13 6.02 -6.95
N PRO A 151 -0.04 5.21 -8.02
CA PRO A 151 1.06 4.74 -8.83
C PRO A 151 1.44 5.74 -9.92
N THR A 152 2.67 5.60 -10.39
CA THR A 152 3.14 6.13 -11.67
C THR A 152 3.65 5.00 -12.55
N ASP A 153 4.19 5.28 -13.72
CA ASP A 153 4.70 4.24 -14.63
C ASP A 153 5.80 3.38 -14.00
N ARG A 154 6.61 3.95 -13.08
CA ARG A 154 7.79 3.30 -12.51
C ARG A 154 7.95 3.48 -11.00
N ALA A 155 7.04 4.19 -10.36
CA ALA A 155 7.11 4.51 -8.94
C ALA A 155 5.72 4.60 -8.34
N ALA A 156 5.63 4.92 -7.05
CA ALA A 156 4.39 5.33 -6.39
C ALA A 156 4.65 6.55 -5.52
N MET A 157 3.62 7.38 -5.39
CA MET A 157 3.53 8.35 -4.32
C MET A 157 2.75 7.71 -3.18
N MET A 158 3.33 7.71 -1.99
CA MET A 158 2.70 7.26 -0.76
C MET A 158 2.54 8.43 0.19
N ARG A 159 1.37 8.51 0.83
CA ARG A 159 1.13 9.46 1.90
C ARG A 159 0.81 8.69 3.17
N PHE A 160 1.58 8.95 4.20
CA PHE A 160 1.36 8.45 5.55
C PHE A 160 0.91 9.60 6.44
N THR A 161 -0.30 9.52 6.98
CA THR A 161 -0.81 10.51 7.95
C THR A 161 -0.68 9.91 9.33
N PHE A 162 0.32 10.36 10.06
CA PHE A 162 0.60 9.93 11.43
C PHE A 162 -0.24 10.70 12.46
N PRO A 163 -0.52 10.10 13.62
CA PRO A 163 -0.95 10.85 14.78
C PRO A 163 0.18 11.75 15.30
N ASP A 164 -0.15 12.66 16.19
CA ASP A 164 0.87 13.45 16.91
C ASP A 164 1.64 12.54 17.87
N SER A 165 2.78 12.03 17.42
CA SER A 165 3.63 11.10 18.17
C SER A 165 5.09 11.28 17.77
N LYS A 166 5.97 11.21 18.77
CA LYS A 166 7.43 11.23 18.56
C LYS A 166 8.01 9.87 18.11
N GLU A 167 7.20 8.82 18.18
CA GLU A 167 7.60 7.45 17.83
C GLU A 167 7.14 7.04 16.43
N SER A 168 6.74 7.99 15.61
CA SER A 168 6.33 7.74 14.23
C SER A 168 7.54 7.47 13.34
N GLY A 169 7.44 6.44 12.50
CA GLY A 169 8.52 6.08 11.59
C GLY A 169 8.03 5.27 10.39
N VAL A 170 8.93 5.02 9.46
CA VAL A 170 8.69 4.16 8.30
C VAL A 170 9.75 3.08 8.25
N VAL A 171 9.32 1.82 8.25
CA VAL A 171 10.19 0.66 8.03
C VAL A 171 10.30 0.41 6.54
N ILE A 172 11.52 0.32 6.02
CA ILE A 172 11.87 -0.08 4.67
C ILE A 172 12.51 -1.45 4.76
N ASP A 173 11.84 -2.46 4.23
CA ASP A 173 12.25 -3.86 4.29
C ASP A 173 12.63 -4.34 2.89
N ALA A 174 13.91 -4.65 2.69
CA ALA A 174 14.45 -5.13 1.43
C ALA A 174 14.43 -6.66 1.30
N PHE A 175 13.83 -7.35 2.28
CA PHE A 175 13.65 -8.79 2.35
C PHE A 175 14.94 -9.62 2.40
N ASP A 176 14.76 -10.91 2.59
CA ASP A 176 15.81 -11.92 2.69
C ASP A 176 16.45 -12.29 1.34
N ARG A 177 17.42 -13.20 1.36
CA ARG A 177 18.24 -13.70 0.26
C ARG A 177 19.28 -12.73 -0.27
N GLY A 178 19.65 -11.76 0.52
CA GLY A 178 20.64 -10.76 0.20
C GLY A 178 20.04 -9.43 -0.21
N SER A 179 20.34 -8.42 0.55
CA SER A 179 19.83 -7.08 0.31
C SER A 179 20.75 -6.00 0.91
N GLN A 180 20.49 -4.77 0.51
CA GLN A 180 21.14 -3.59 1.06
C GLN A 180 20.12 -2.48 1.22
N VAL A 181 20.23 -1.74 2.32
CA VAL A 181 19.54 -0.47 2.54
C VAL A 181 20.53 0.55 3.08
N GLY A 182 20.45 1.78 2.59
CA GLY A 182 21.34 2.84 3.03
C GLY A 182 20.77 4.23 2.84
N MET A 183 21.30 5.17 3.60
CA MET A 183 20.97 6.58 3.57
C MET A 183 21.90 7.32 2.59
N VAL A 184 21.33 8.12 1.71
CA VAL A 184 22.06 9.06 0.85
C VAL A 184 22.16 10.43 1.52
N ASP A 185 21.04 10.91 2.00
CA ASP A 185 20.88 12.16 2.75
C ASP A 185 19.73 12.01 3.75
N ASP A 186 19.37 13.09 4.44
CA ASP A 186 18.31 13.10 5.45
C ASP A 186 16.88 12.90 4.91
N ARG A 187 16.73 12.70 3.61
CA ARG A 187 15.44 12.47 2.93
C ARG A 187 15.44 11.27 2.00
N THR A 188 16.60 10.67 1.73
CA THR A 188 16.74 9.70 0.64
C THR A 188 17.37 8.42 1.14
N ILE A 189 16.62 7.33 1.00
CA ILE A 189 17.07 5.96 1.21
C ILE A 189 17.22 5.28 -0.15
N VAL A 190 18.29 4.54 -0.33
CA VAL A 190 18.53 3.67 -1.48
C VAL A 190 18.76 2.25 -1.02
N GLY A 191 18.42 1.30 -1.85
CA GLY A 191 18.68 -0.09 -1.55
C GLY A 191 18.54 -0.98 -2.77
N TYR A 192 18.83 -2.24 -2.56
CA TYR A 192 18.50 -3.29 -3.51
C TYR A 192 18.08 -4.57 -2.78
N THR A 193 17.38 -5.41 -3.50
CA THR A 193 17.11 -6.79 -3.11
C THR A 193 17.54 -7.74 -4.21
N THR A 194 18.05 -8.89 -3.83
CA THR A 194 18.36 -10.00 -4.74
C THR A 194 17.28 -11.07 -4.74
N ARG A 195 16.25 -10.87 -3.90
CA ARG A 195 15.17 -11.85 -3.76
C ARG A 195 14.52 -12.16 -5.10
N ASN A 196 14.43 -13.44 -5.42
CA ASN A 196 13.83 -13.94 -6.65
C ASN A 196 13.36 -15.40 -6.48
N SER A 197 12.56 -15.88 -7.43
CA SER A 197 12.06 -17.25 -7.48
C SER A 197 12.89 -18.18 -8.36
N GLY A 198 14.04 -17.71 -8.84
CA GLY A 198 14.89 -18.42 -9.79
C GLY A 198 14.77 -17.89 -11.22
N GLY A 199 15.63 -18.37 -12.11
CA GLY A 199 15.62 -17.99 -13.52
C GLY A 199 16.20 -16.60 -13.83
N VAL A 200 16.84 -15.95 -12.87
CA VAL A 200 17.51 -14.66 -13.05
C VAL A 200 19.03 -14.83 -13.09
N PRO A 201 19.77 -13.88 -13.68
CA PRO A 201 21.22 -13.89 -13.64
C PRO A 201 21.76 -13.79 -12.19
N GLU A 202 22.95 -14.33 -11.92
CA GLU A 202 23.59 -14.30 -10.59
C GLU A 202 23.76 -12.88 -10.03
N ASN A 203 23.96 -11.91 -10.90
CA ASN A 203 24.11 -10.51 -10.52
C ASN A 203 22.79 -9.74 -10.45
N PHE A 204 21.65 -10.42 -10.47
CA PHE A 204 20.34 -9.78 -10.36
C PHE A 204 20.25 -8.89 -9.12
N ARG A 205 19.78 -7.69 -9.32
CA ARG A 205 19.47 -6.69 -8.29
C ARG A 205 18.25 -5.89 -8.72
N ASN A 206 17.24 -5.83 -7.89
CA ASN A 206 16.22 -4.81 -8.02
C ASN A 206 16.56 -3.62 -7.12
N TRP A 207 16.95 -2.52 -7.74
CA TRP A 207 17.30 -1.29 -7.06
C TRP A 207 16.06 -0.45 -6.80
N PHE A 208 16.01 0.17 -5.63
CA PHE A 208 14.95 1.10 -5.27
C PHE A 208 15.51 2.38 -4.63
N VAL A 209 14.72 3.45 -4.74
CA VAL A 209 14.96 4.74 -4.07
C VAL A 209 13.66 5.14 -3.39
N VAL A 210 13.75 5.49 -2.12
CA VAL A 210 12.65 6.08 -1.34
C VAL A 210 13.05 7.50 -0.96
N ARG A 211 12.22 8.48 -1.33
CA ARG A 211 12.45 9.88 -1.01
C ARG A 211 11.30 10.43 -0.19
N PHE A 212 11.63 11.03 0.94
CA PHE A 212 10.70 11.66 1.85
C PHE A 212 10.60 13.16 1.57
N ASP A 213 9.41 13.72 1.74
CA ASP A 213 9.16 15.17 1.66
C ASP A 213 9.65 15.91 2.90
N THR A 214 9.72 15.23 4.04
CA THR A 214 10.23 15.73 5.32
C THR A 214 11.53 15.02 5.68
N PRO A 215 12.55 15.72 6.20
CA PRO A 215 13.75 15.07 6.69
C PRO A 215 13.41 14.11 7.84
N PHE A 216 13.97 12.92 7.83
CA PHE A 216 13.94 12.05 9.00
C PHE A 216 15.02 12.48 10.00
N SER A 217 14.70 12.39 11.28
CA SER A 217 15.58 12.82 12.36
C SER A 217 16.55 11.74 12.83
N ALA A 218 16.25 10.48 12.49
CA ALA A 218 17.05 9.32 12.86
C ALA A 218 16.91 8.22 11.82
N ILE A 219 17.88 7.33 11.75
CA ILE A 219 17.81 6.10 10.99
C ILE A 219 18.38 4.96 11.83
N GLU A 220 17.64 3.86 11.86
CA GLU A 220 18.08 2.59 12.42
C GLU A 220 18.24 1.59 11.28
N LEU A 221 19.38 0.92 11.21
CA LEU A 221 19.70 -0.06 10.18
C LEU A 221 19.99 -1.40 10.84
N THR A 222 19.47 -2.48 10.30
CA THR A 222 19.74 -3.83 10.81
C THR A 222 19.92 -4.81 9.66
N ASP A 223 20.76 -5.81 9.86
CA ASP A 223 20.78 -7.07 9.12
C ASP A 223 20.22 -8.14 10.03
N ALA A 224 19.09 -8.70 9.68
CA ALA A 224 18.37 -9.67 10.52
C ALA A 224 18.21 -11.01 9.79
N PRO A 225 19.27 -11.84 9.68
CA PRO A 225 19.17 -13.18 9.11
C PRO A 225 18.17 -14.03 9.89
N GLY A 226 17.16 -14.55 9.21
CA GLY A 226 16.12 -15.36 9.84
C GLY A 226 15.09 -14.57 10.65
N GLY A 227 15.01 -13.25 10.43
CA GLY A 227 14.08 -12.33 11.05
C GLY A 227 14.69 -11.52 12.20
N TYR A 228 14.03 -10.42 12.48
CA TYR A 228 14.40 -9.52 13.58
C TYR A 228 14.48 -10.27 14.93
N LYS A 229 15.54 -10.00 15.67
CA LYS A 229 15.69 -10.44 17.06
C LYS A 229 15.64 -9.21 17.96
N PRO A 230 14.79 -9.15 18.99
CA PRO A 230 14.80 -8.07 19.96
C PRO A 230 16.22 -7.82 20.49
N GLY A 231 16.64 -6.55 20.51
CA GLY A 231 18.00 -6.15 20.92
C GLY A 231 19.08 -6.24 19.85
N SER A 232 18.73 -6.59 18.60
CA SER A 232 19.67 -6.55 17.46
C SER A 232 19.68 -5.18 16.75
N ASN A 233 19.00 -4.18 17.30
CA ASN A 233 18.98 -2.83 16.76
C ASN A 233 20.36 -2.21 16.82
N LEU A 234 20.97 -2.09 15.67
CA LEU A 234 22.23 -1.38 15.55
C LEU A 234 21.90 0.08 15.20
N LEU A 235 22.02 0.96 16.21
CA LEU A 235 22.20 2.38 15.94
C LEU A 235 23.60 2.54 15.36
N TYR A 236 23.69 2.89 14.09
CA TYR A 236 24.98 3.07 13.47
C TYR A 236 25.64 4.35 13.96
N PRO A 237 26.89 4.27 14.42
CA PRO A 237 27.65 5.46 14.78
C PRO A 237 27.83 6.36 13.56
N GLU A 238 28.07 7.64 13.84
CA GLU A 238 28.32 8.68 12.84
C GLU A 238 29.31 8.19 11.77
N GLY A 239 28.85 8.15 10.51
CA GLY A 239 29.65 7.72 9.36
C GLY A 239 29.20 6.42 8.69
N GLN A 240 28.45 5.54 9.36
CA GLN A 240 27.94 4.33 8.71
C GLN A 240 26.53 4.58 8.15
N LYS A 241 26.42 4.60 6.82
CA LYS A 241 25.21 5.01 6.11
C LYS A 241 24.44 3.87 5.46
N SER A 242 24.91 2.63 5.59
CA SER A 242 24.25 1.48 4.96
C SER A 242 24.51 0.17 5.70
N VAL A 243 23.57 -0.75 5.55
CA VAL A 243 23.70 -2.17 5.93
C VAL A 243 23.53 -3.03 4.69
N THR A 244 24.39 -4.05 4.59
CA THR A 244 24.31 -5.08 3.55
C THR A 244 24.39 -6.43 4.25
N GLY A 245 23.50 -7.34 3.91
CA GLY A 245 23.46 -8.65 4.52
C GLY A 245 22.39 -9.55 3.93
N GLU A 246 22.02 -10.56 4.67
CA GLU A 246 21.00 -11.51 4.25
C GLU A 246 19.61 -10.86 4.22
N HIS A 247 19.31 -9.97 5.17
CA HIS A 247 18.01 -9.31 5.29
C HIS A 247 18.19 -7.88 5.84
N ALA A 248 18.44 -6.95 4.96
CA ALA A 248 18.62 -5.55 5.32
C ALA A 248 17.30 -4.81 5.51
N VAL A 249 17.16 -4.14 6.65
CA VAL A 249 16.00 -3.33 7.03
C VAL A 249 16.46 -1.98 7.56
N ALA A 250 15.73 -0.93 7.20
CA ALA A 250 15.88 0.39 7.77
C ALA A 250 14.57 0.86 8.40
N LYS A 251 14.66 1.65 9.49
CA LYS A 251 13.56 2.44 10.03
C LYS A 251 14.01 3.89 10.14
N VAL A 252 13.24 4.79 9.59
CA VAL A 252 13.44 6.24 9.63
C VAL A 252 12.28 6.95 10.28
#